data_ca4f8afecfa19219768b43c1560dcb7c
#
_entry.id   ca4f8afecfa19219768b43c1560dcb7c
#
_cell.length_a   1.000
_cell.length_b   1.000
_cell.length_c   1.000
_cell.angle_alpha   90.00
_cell.angle_beta   90.00
_cell.angle_gamma   90.00
#
_symmetry.space_group_name_H-M   'P 1'
#
loop_
_entity.id
_entity.type
_entity.pdbx_description
1 polymer ?
#
loop_
_entity_poly.entity_id
_entity_poly.type
_entity_poly.pdbx_seq_one_letter_code
_entity_poly.pdbx_strand_id
1 'polypeptide(L)'
;MTFRQATKEDLPSIIEMIANDTLGHLRERFEDPLPKEYYNAFESIDGDRNQELMVIENSEGEVVASFQLSFLQYLTYVGGIRCLVENVHVREDQTGKGIGKQMFQWIIERAKEKGVHLVQLTSNKLRPNAIRFYEGIGFKATHEGFKLHL
;
A
#
# COMPACT_ATOMS: atom_id res chain seq x y z
N MET A 1 -0.82 -0.10 -18.01
CA MET A 1 -0.23 -0.51 -16.72
C MET A 1 -0.87 -1.81 -16.26
N THR A 2 -0.06 -2.71 -15.71
CA THR A 2 -0.50 -4.03 -15.24
C THR A 2 -0.49 -4.06 -13.71
N PHE A 3 -1.61 -4.46 -13.11
CA PHE A 3 -1.74 -4.70 -11.67
C PHE A 3 -1.61 -6.20 -11.42
N ARG A 4 -0.68 -6.59 -10.57
CA ARG A 4 -0.49 -8.00 -10.21
C ARG A 4 -0.02 -8.15 -8.78
N GLN A 5 -0.19 -9.34 -8.22
CA GLN A 5 0.43 -9.68 -6.94
C GLN A 5 1.95 -9.62 -7.06
N ALA A 6 2.58 -9.13 -5.99
CA ALA A 6 4.03 -9.13 -5.90
C ALA A 6 4.57 -10.55 -5.80
N THR A 7 5.73 -10.74 -6.38
CA THR A 7 6.54 -11.95 -6.19
C THR A 7 7.78 -11.63 -5.36
N LYS A 8 8.49 -12.65 -4.93
CA LYS A 8 9.72 -12.50 -4.15
C LYS A 8 10.76 -11.64 -4.89
N GLU A 9 10.79 -11.73 -6.21
CA GLU A 9 11.72 -11.00 -7.08
C GLU A 9 11.43 -9.50 -7.12
N ASP A 10 10.22 -9.08 -6.76
CA ASP A 10 9.84 -7.66 -6.70
C ASP A 10 10.33 -6.94 -5.45
N LEU A 11 10.72 -7.69 -4.41
CA LEU A 11 11.08 -7.11 -3.11
C LEU A 11 12.16 -6.02 -3.19
N PRO A 12 13.26 -6.18 -3.94
CA PRO A 12 14.23 -5.10 -4.06
C PRO A 12 13.62 -3.79 -4.55
N SER A 13 12.77 -3.83 -5.58
CA SER A 13 12.10 -2.62 -6.12
C SER A 13 11.12 -2.01 -5.12
N ILE A 14 10.37 -2.87 -4.40
CA ILE A 14 9.41 -2.41 -3.39
C ILE A 14 10.15 -1.73 -2.23
N ILE A 15 11.20 -2.37 -1.70
CA ILE A 15 11.96 -1.83 -0.57
C ILE A 15 12.71 -0.56 -0.97
N GLU A 16 13.23 -0.49 -2.19
CA GLU A 16 13.83 0.75 -2.71
C GLU A 16 12.83 1.93 -2.67
N MET A 17 11.61 1.73 -3.17
CA MET A 17 10.58 2.76 -3.13
C MET A 17 10.24 3.19 -1.69
N ILE A 18 10.12 2.25 -0.78
CA ILE A 18 9.82 2.53 0.64
C ILE A 18 11.00 3.26 1.30
N ALA A 19 12.23 2.83 1.05
CA ALA A 19 13.43 3.41 1.64
C ALA A 19 13.72 4.82 1.10
N ASN A 20 13.40 5.09 -0.15
CA ASN A 20 13.58 6.41 -0.77
C ASN A 20 12.51 7.42 -0.34
N ASP A 21 11.46 6.98 0.32
CA ASP A 21 10.46 7.87 0.89
C ASP A 21 11.04 8.72 2.03
N THR A 22 10.59 9.97 2.14
CA THR A 22 11.08 10.96 3.14
C THR A 22 11.09 10.43 4.57
N LEU A 23 10.11 9.61 4.93
CA LEU A 23 10.00 9.01 6.26
C LEU A 23 10.63 7.60 6.32
N GLY A 24 10.70 6.90 5.20
CA GLY A 24 11.23 5.54 5.10
C GLY A 24 12.74 5.45 5.29
N HIS A 25 13.51 6.43 4.79
CA HIS A 25 14.97 6.39 4.82
C HIS A 25 15.57 6.33 6.24
N LEU A 26 14.81 6.72 7.26
CA LEU A 26 15.24 6.67 8.67
C LEU A 26 15.02 5.31 9.34
N ARG A 27 14.25 4.41 8.74
CA ARG A 27 13.85 3.14 9.36
C ARG A 27 14.09 1.92 8.49
N GLU A 28 14.09 2.07 7.14
CA GLU A 28 14.25 0.96 6.22
C GLU A 28 15.72 0.72 5.89
N ARG A 29 16.02 -0.51 5.44
CA ARG A 29 17.38 -0.92 5.06
C ARG A 29 17.35 -1.49 3.64
N PHE A 30 17.59 -0.61 2.66
CA PHE A 30 17.78 -1.04 1.27
C PHE A 30 19.25 -1.39 1.05
N GLU A 31 19.53 -2.67 1.11
CA GLU A 31 20.87 -3.26 1.02
C GLU A 31 20.87 -4.37 -0.02
N ASP A 32 22.06 -4.75 -0.51
CA ASP A 32 22.24 -5.89 -1.40
C ASP A 32 23.23 -6.88 -0.77
N PRO A 33 22.79 -8.12 -0.42
CA PRO A 33 21.39 -8.59 -0.47
C PRO A 33 20.49 -7.90 0.56
N LEU A 34 19.17 -7.90 0.29
CA LEU A 34 18.21 -7.38 1.25
C LEU A 34 18.25 -8.15 2.57
N PRO A 35 18.03 -7.50 3.73
CA PRO A 35 17.84 -8.18 4.99
C PRO A 35 16.79 -9.29 4.90
N LYS A 36 17.08 -10.43 5.52
CA LYS A 36 16.19 -11.61 5.50
C LYS A 36 14.80 -11.33 6.08
N GLU A 37 14.70 -10.34 6.96
CA GLU A 37 13.45 -9.90 7.59
C GLU A 37 12.39 -9.51 6.56
N TYR A 38 12.79 -8.88 5.46
CA TYR A 38 11.87 -8.52 4.37
C TYR A 38 11.32 -9.77 3.66
N TYR A 39 12.17 -10.77 3.43
CA TYR A 39 11.74 -12.04 2.82
C TYR A 39 10.81 -12.83 3.74
N ASN A 40 11.12 -12.86 5.04
CA ASN A 40 10.26 -13.51 6.04
C ASN A 40 8.88 -12.82 6.11
N ALA A 41 8.86 -11.49 6.10
CA ALA A 41 7.61 -10.72 6.07
C ALA A 41 6.81 -10.98 4.80
N PHE A 42 7.48 -11.02 3.64
CA PHE A 42 6.85 -11.35 2.37
C PHE A 42 6.19 -12.73 2.41
N GLU A 43 6.87 -13.75 2.90
CA GLU A 43 6.32 -15.11 3.01
C GLU A 43 5.06 -15.14 3.89
N SER A 44 5.06 -14.40 5.00
CA SER A 44 3.89 -14.28 5.87
C SER A 44 2.72 -13.60 5.17
N ILE A 45 2.97 -12.54 4.40
CA ILE A 45 1.94 -11.83 3.65
C ILE A 45 1.41 -12.71 2.51
N ASP A 46 2.29 -13.33 1.75
CA ASP A 46 1.94 -14.18 0.60
C ASP A 46 1.14 -15.41 1.02
N GLY A 47 1.41 -15.95 2.20
CA GLY A 47 0.68 -17.07 2.79
C GLY A 47 -0.65 -16.71 3.43
N ASP A 48 -0.95 -15.42 3.61
CA ASP A 48 -2.20 -14.95 4.25
C ASP A 48 -3.23 -14.57 3.18
N ARG A 49 -4.31 -15.37 3.09
CA ARG A 49 -5.42 -15.13 2.15
C ARG A 49 -6.12 -13.78 2.34
N ASN A 50 -5.95 -13.13 3.49
CA ASN A 50 -6.56 -11.85 3.81
C ASN A 50 -5.62 -10.67 3.55
N GLN A 51 -4.45 -10.91 2.99
CA GLN A 51 -3.50 -9.88 2.59
C GLN A 51 -3.13 -9.99 1.12
N GLU A 52 -2.97 -8.86 0.47
CA GLU A 52 -2.53 -8.77 -0.92
C GLU A 52 -1.44 -7.71 -1.02
N LEU A 53 -0.21 -8.12 -1.29
CA LEU A 53 0.87 -7.19 -1.66
C LEU A 53 0.87 -7.08 -3.18
N MET A 54 0.66 -5.87 -3.68
CA MET A 54 0.46 -5.60 -5.10
C MET A 54 1.57 -4.71 -5.66
N VAL A 55 1.88 -4.95 -6.92
CA VAL A 55 2.74 -4.07 -7.72
C VAL A 55 2.01 -3.63 -8.98
N ILE A 56 2.43 -2.47 -9.49
CA ILE A 56 1.99 -1.95 -10.78
C ILE A 56 3.21 -1.90 -11.69
N GLU A 57 3.09 -2.52 -12.86
CA GLU A 57 4.10 -2.48 -13.91
C GLU A 57 3.71 -1.50 -15.01
N ASN A 58 4.72 -0.83 -15.56
CA ASN A 58 4.57 -0.04 -16.78
C ASN A 58 4.61 -0.95 -18.04
N SER A 59 4.53 -0.34 -19.22
CA SER A 59 4.60 -1.07 -20.51
C SER A 59 5.94 -1.76 -20.77
N GLU A 60 6.97 -1.40 -20.05
CA GLU A 60 8.33 -1.96 -20.16
C GLU A 60 8.57 -3.10 -19.19
N GLY A 61 7.55 -3.45 -18.37
CA GLY A 61 7.65 -4.49 -17.34
C GLY A 61 8.37 -4.07 -16.07
N GLU A 62 8.58 -2.77 -15.88
CA GLU A 62 9.20 -2.25 -14.66
C GLU A 62 8.16 -2.02 -13.57
N VAL A 63 8.48 -2.38 -12.34
CA VAL A 63 7.67 -2.04 -11.16
C VAL A 63 7.77 -0.54 -10.89
N VAL A 64 6.64 0.15 -10.98
CA VAL A 64 6.56 1.61 -10.83
C VAL A 64 5.75 2.05 -9.61
N ALA A 65 5.03 1.13 -8.98
CA ALA A 65 4.29 1.40 -7.76
C ALA A 65 4.03 0.11 -6.99
N SER A 66 3.76 0.24 -5.69
CA SER A 66 3.34 -0.86 -4.83
C SER A 66 2.35 -0.39 -3.77
N PHE A 67 1.54 -1.31 -3.28
CA PHE A 67 0.62 -1.10 -2.17
C PHE A 67 0.26 -2.45 -1.53
N GLN A 68 -0.21 -2.39 -0.29
CA GLN A 68 -0.67 -3.58 0.43
C GLN A 68 -2.11 -3.40 0.88
N LEU A 69 -2.93 -4.43 0.71
CA LEU A 69 -4.30 -4.51 1.19
C LEU A 69 -4.40 -5.56 2.29
N SER A 70 -5.13 -5.23 3.35
CA SER A 70 -5.49 -6.17 4.40
C SER A 70 -7.01 -6.17 4.55
N PHE A 71 -7.63 -7.35 4.46
CA PHE A 71 -9.07 -7.52 4.61
C PHE A 71 -9.34 -7.99 6.04
N LEU A 72 -9.95 -7.12 6.85
CA LEU A 72 -10.08 -7.31 8.28
C LEU A 72 -11.55 -7.51 8.66
N GLN A 73 -11.83 -8.64 9.33
CA GLN A 73 -13.15 -8.96 9.85
C GLN A 73 -13.36 -8.27 11.20
N TYR A 74 -14.46 -7.56 11.35
CA TYR A 74 -14.89 -6.95 12.61
C TYR A 74 -16.32 -7.37 12.96
N LEU A 75 -16.70 -7.22 14.23
CA LEU A 75 -18.08 -7.40 14.68
C LEU A 75 -18.94 -6.16 14.37
N THR A 76 -18.34 -4.99 14.38
CA THR A 76 -19.04 -3.72 14.07
C THR A 76 -19.57 -3.70 12.65
N TYR A 77 -20.53 -2.82 12.38
CA TYR A 77 -21.25 -2.75 11.10
C TYR A 77 -21.89 -4.09 10.72
N VAL A 78 -22.48 -4.77 11.74
CA VAL A 78 -23.17 -6.07 11.58
C VAL A 78 -22.23 -7.12 10.97
N GLY A 79 -21.03 -7.25 11.55
CA GLY A 79 -20.01 -8.20 11.07
C GLY A 79 -19.37 -7.79 9.76
N GLY A 80 -19.13 -6.49 9.57
CA GLY A 80 -18.54 -5.98 8.34
C GLY A 80 -17.05 -6.27 8.20
N ILE A 81 -16.59 -6.40 6.95
CA ILE A 81 -15.18 -6.53 6.57
C ILE A 81 -14.69 -5.17 6.09
N ARG A 82 -13.48 -4.79 6.49
CA ARG A 82 -12.81 -3.56 6.04
C ARG A 82 -11.61 -3.89 5.16
N CYS A 83 -11.33 -3.04 4.19
CA CYS A 83 -10.07 -3.04 3.45
C CYS A 83 -9.17 -1.95 4.04
N LEU A 84 -8.07 -2.35 4.65
CA LEU A 84 -7.01 -1.44 5.10
C LEU A 84 -5.97 -1.33 4.00
N VAL A 85 -5.65 -0.10 3.58
CA VAL A 85 -4.62 0.20 2.58
C VAL A 85 -3.38 0.70 3.27
N GLU A 86 -2.25 0.06 3.02
CA GLU A 86 -0.95 0.39 3.62
C GLU A 86 0.15 0.41 2.55
N ASN A 87 1.27 1.05 2.89
CA ASN A 87 2.49 1.04 2.07
C ASN A 87 2.26 1.44 0.61
N VAL A 88 1.50 2.52 0.42
CA VAL A 88 1.25 3.09 -0.91
C VAL A 88 2.47 3.88 -1.36
N HIS A 89 3.15 3.40 -2.38
CA HIS A 89 4.33 4.06 -2.95
C HIS A 89 4.25 4.08 -4.46
N VAL A 90 4.63 5.22 -5.04
CA VAL A 90 4.86 5.40 -6.47
C VAL A 90 6.31 5.80 -6.64
N ARG A 91 7.01 5.16 -7.58
CA ARG A 91 8.42 5.46 -7.88
C ARG A 91 8.56 6.96 -8.22
N GLU A 92 9.58 7.61 -7.69
CA GLU A 92 9.73 9.06 -7.72
C GLU A 92 9.64 9.64 -9.15
N ASP A 93 10.32 8.98 -10.11
CA ASP A 93 10.32 9.39 -11.53
C ASP A 93 8.97 9.20 -12.23
N GLN A 94 8.02 8.55 -11.57
CA GLN A 94 6.67 8.26 -12.08
C GLN A 94 5.58 9.07 -11.37
N THR A 95 5.93 9.88 -10.39
CA THR A 95 4.97 10.74 -9.70
C THR A 95 4.37 11.79 -10.65
N GLY A 96 3.15 12.23 -10.35
CA GLY A 96 2.46 13.23 -11.18
C GLY A 96 1.85 12.70 -12.49
N LYS A 97 2.00 11.41 -12.79
CA LYS A 97 1.49 10.78 -14.03
C LYS A 97 0.12 10.10 -13.85
N GLY A 98 -0.55 10.33 -12.73
CA GLY A 98 -1.88 9.79 -12.47
C GLY A 98 -1.91 8.32 -11.99
N ILE A 99 -0.75 7.72 -11.68
CA ILE A 99 -0.65 6.33 -11.22
C ILE A 99 -1.42 6.13 -9.91
N GLY A 100 -1.29 7.06 -8.96
CA GLY A 100 -2.02 6.98 -7.69
C GLY A 100 -3.54 6.96 -7.88
N LYS A 101 -4.08 7.75 -8.81
CA LYS A 101 -5.51 7.75 -9.12
C LYS A 101 -5.96 6.40 -9.69
N GLN A 102 -5.21 5.85 -10.63
CA GLN A 102 -5.51 4.54 -11.21
C GLN A 102 -5.41 3.43 -10.17
N MET A 103 -4.39 3.51 -9.30
CA MET A 103 -4.21 2.58 -8.16
C MET A 103 -5.46 2.57 -7.28
N PHE A 104 -5.95 3.73 -6.85
CA PHE A 104 -7.12 3.79 -5.97
C PHE A 104 -8.43 3.41 -6.66
N GLN A 105 -8.58 3.65 -7.97
CA GLN A 105 -9.68 3.10 -8.74
C GLN A 105 -9.68 1.57 -8.69
N TRP A 106 -8.53 0.94 -8.92
CA TRP A 106 -8.37 -0.50 -8.84
C TRP A 106 -8.65 -1.03 -7.43
N ILE A 107 -8.11 -0.37 -6.38
CA ILE A 107 -8.33 -0.75 -4.97
C ILE A 107 -9.83 -0.72 -4.63
N ILE A 108 -10.56 0.29 -5.05
CA ILE A 108 -11.99 0.42 -4.79
C ILE A 108 -12.77 -0.73 -5.45
N GLU A 109 -12.46 -1.06 -6.70
CA GLU A 109 -13.12 -2.18 -7.39
C GLU A 109 -12.76 -3.51 -6.72
N ARG A 110 -11.50 -3.72 -6.34
CA ARG A 110 -11.07 -4.91 -5.60
C ARG A 110 -11.79 -5.04 -4.25
N ALA A 111 -11.94 -3.95 -3.54
CA ALA A 111 -12.65 -3.90 -2.27
C ALA A 111 -14.14 -4.30 -2.45
N LYS A 112 -14.80 -3.82 -3.50
CA LYS A 112 -16.18 -4.22 -3.85
C LYS A 112 -16.27 -5.72 -4.14
N GLU A 113 -15.33 -6.28 -4.91
CA GLU A 113 -15.28 -7.71 -5.20
C GLU A 113 -15.15 -8.55 -3.94
N LYS A 114 -14.41 -8.07 -2.94
CA LYS A 114 -14.24 -8.71 -1.63
C LYS A 114 -15.43 -8.51 -0.68
N GLY A 115 -16.42 -7.72 -1.06
CA GLY A 115 -17.61 -7.48 -0.25
C GLY A 115 -17.35 -6.65 1.01
N VAL A 116 -16.32 -5.81 1.02
CA VAL A 116 -16.03 -4.95 2.16
C VAL A 116 -17.00 -3.76 2.20
N HIS A 117 -17.27 -3.25 3.41
CA HIS A 117 -18.19 -2.12 3.58
C HIS A 117 -17.48 -0.77 3.56
N LEU A 118 -16.17 -0.73 3.79
CA LEU A 118 -15.37 0.49 3.68
C LEU A 118 -13.90 0.19 3.36
N VAL A 119 -13.25 1.17 2.76
CA VAL A 119 -11.80 1.22 2.57
C VAL A 119 -11.26 2.30 3.50
N GLN A 120 -10.23 1.96 4.28
CA GLN A 120 -9.61 2.90 5.21
C GLN A 120 -8.10 2.93 5.02
N LEU A 121 -7.52 4.07 5.34
CA LEU A 121 -6.09 4.27 5.40
C LEU A 121 -5.75 5.33 6.46
N THR A 122 -4.49 5.38 6.84
CA THR A 122 -3.93 6.49 7.59
C THR A 122 -2.91 7.22 6.74
N SER A 123 -2.76 8.53 6.96
CA SER A 123 -1.73 9.34 6.34
C SER A 123 -1.01 10.14 7.42
N ASN A 124 0.32 10.20 7.33
CA ASN A 124 1.10 10.98 8.26
C ASN A 124 0.75 12.47 8.11
N LYS A 125 0.52 13.17 9.23
CA LYS A 125 0.21 14.60 9.26
C LYS A 125 1.29 15.47 8.60
N LEU A 126 2.52 14.96 8.48
CA LEU A 126 3.63 15.62 7.80
C LEU A 126 3.55 15.54 6.26
N ARG A 127 2.48 14.94 5.72
CA ARG A 127 2.26 14.75 4.28
C ARG A 127 0.98 15.48 3.81
N PRO A 128 0.93 16.82 3.80
CA PRO A 128 -0.29 17.55 3.46
C PRO A 128 -0.76 17.30 2.02
N ASN A 129 0.15 17.05 1.09
CA ASN A 129 -0.19 16.73 -0.30
C ASN A 129 -0.89 15.38 -0.44
N ALA A 130 -0.47 14.37 0.35
CA ALA A 130 -1.13 13.06 0.39
C ALA A 130 -2.55 13.20 0.94
N ILE A 131 -2.73 13.95 2.01
CA ILE A 131 -4.05 14.19 2.61
C ILE A 131 -5.00 14.82 1.57
N ARG A 132 -4.55 15.87 0.86
CA ARG A 132 -5.33 16.50 -0.21
C ARG A 132 -5.67 15.52 -1.34
N PHE A 133 -4.73 14.65 -1.70
CA PHE A 133 -4.95 13.62 -2.71
C PHE A 133 -6.07 12.67 -2.29
N TYR A 134 -6.03 12.15 -1.05
CA TYR A 134 -7.06 11.23 -0.55
C TYR A 134 -8.45 11.89 -0.45
N GLU A 135 -8.51 13.11 0.02
CA GLU A 135 -9.76 13.87 0.04
C GLU A 135 -10.32 14.10 -1.38
N GLY A 136 -9.43 14.38 -2.33
CA GLY A 136 -9.78 14.58 -3.74
C GLY A 136 -10.37 13.35 -4.44
N ILE A 137 -10.08 12.15 -3.95
CA ILE A 137 -10.65 10.89 -4.48
C ILE A 137 -11.79 10.34 -3.62
N GLY A 138 -12.29 11.11 -2.64
CA GLY A 138 -13.49 10.82 -1.90
C GLY A 138 -13.31 10.28 -0.48
N PHE A 139 -12.08 10.13 0.00
CA PHE A 139 -11.85 9.81 1.41
C PHE A 139 -12.16 11.00 2.30
N LYS A 140 -12.61 10.73 3.52
CA LYS A 140 -12.89 11.74 4.54
C LYS A 140 -12.02 11.48 5.76
N ALA A 141 -11.35 12.51 6.26
CA ALA A 141 -10.55 12.46 7.48
C ALA A 141 -11.48 12.53 8.71
N THR A 142 -11.99 11.38 9.13
CA THR A 142 -13.00 11.27 10.19
C THR A 142 -12.43 10.88 11.55
N HIS A 143 -11.19 10.42 11.61
CA HIS A 143 -10.57 9.81 12.79
C HIS A 143 -9.16 10.35 13.01
N GLU A 144 -8.71 10.33 14.26
CA GLU A 144 -7.31 10.54 14.63
C GLU A 144 -6.63 9.17 14.80
N GLY A 145 -5.41 9.03 14.27
CA GLY A 145 -4.60 7.83 14.47
C GLY A 145 -3.66 8.00 15.67
N PHE A 146 -3.57 6.98 16.51
CA PHE A 146 -2.65 6.95 17.66
C PHE A 146 -1.70 5.78 17.50
N LYS A 147 -0.40 6.02 17.69
CA LYS A 147 0.65 4.99 17.64
C LYS A 147 1.49 5.04 18.89
N LEU A 148 1.70 3.89 19.51
CA LEU A 148 2.67 3.69 20.59
C LEU A 148 3.75 2.76 20.08
N HIS A 149 4.97 3.25 19.94
CA HIS A 149 6.11 2.42 19.54
C HIS A 149 6.63 1.65 20.76
N LEU A 150 6.92 0.36 20.55
CA LEU A 150 7.40 -0.58 21.56
C LEU A 150 8.90 -0.81 21.44
#